data_842797568b6dd69ef42f5daee5a41f77
#
_entry.id   842797568b6dd69ef42f5daee5a41f77
#
_cell.length_a   1.000
_cell.length_b   1.000
_cell.length_c   1.000
_cell.angle_alpha   90.00
_cell.angle_beta   90.00
_cell.angle_gamma   90.00
#
_symmetry.space_group_name_H-M   'P 1'
#
loop_
_entity.id
_entity.type
_entity.pdbx_description
1 polymer ?
#
loop_
_entity_poly.entity_id
_entity_poly.type
_entity_poly.pdbx_seq_one_letter_code
_entity_poly.pdbx_strand_id
1 'polypeptide(L)'
;TYNLRLEYVQNKTEYALMRLLWQEPGKNLKEDAIQLAQNSDLVILCMGLSPLLEGEEMKVKVKGFAKGDREDIQLPETQTELIKAIHKLGKPTVLVLLNGSALAFNWEAENIPAIIEAWYPGQAGGTAVADVLFGDYNPAGRLPITFYKSMQQLPDYEDYSMKGRTYRFMTETPLYPFGYGLSYTRFSYGKATLNQSK
;
A
#
# COMPACT_ATOMS: atom_id res chain seq x y z
N THR A 1 25.71 29.21 5.99
CA THR A 1 25.02 29.30 7.28
C THR A 1 23.85 30.26 7.11
N TYR A 2 22.64 29.83 7.49
CA TYR A 2 21.42 30.64 7.45
C TYR A 2 20.91 30.82 8.89
N ASN A 3 20.50 32.04 9.22
CA ASN A 3 19.81 32.30 10.48
C ASN A 3 18.31 32.10 10.27
N LEU A 4 17.74 31.09 10.92
CA LEU A 4 16.32 30.81 10.89
C LEU A 4 15.72 31.12 12.26
N ARG A 5 14.67 31.93 12.28
CA ARG A 5 13.83 32.15 13.46
C ARG A 5 12.43 31.61 13.16
N LEU A 6 11.97 30.73 13.99
CA LEU A 6 10.64 30.14 13.88
C LEU A 6 9.84 30.42 15.15
N GLU A 7 8.72 31.10 15.01
CA GLU A 7 7.83 31.42 16.10
C GLU A 7 6.47 30.75 15.86
N TYR A 8 5.96 30.06 16.87
CA TYR A 8 4.67 29.45 16.84
C TYR A 8 3.86 29.86 18.06
N VAL A 9 2.68 30.42 17.85
CA VAL A 9 1.75 30.82 18.90
C VAL A 9 0.40 30.17 18.63
N GLN A 10 -0.10 29.39 19.57
CA GLN A 10 -1.42 28.81 19.54
C GLN A 10 -2.33 29.44 20.58
N ASN A 11 -3.40 30.06 20.12
CA ASN A 11 -4.36 30.75 20.95
C ASN A 11 -5.69 29.98 21.16
N LYS A 12 -5.80 28.77 20.57
CA LYS A 12 -6.99 27.92 20.65
C LYS A 12 -6.62 26.52 21.10
N THR A 13 -7.56 25.84 21.77
CA THR A 13 -7.39 24.45 22.27
C THR A 13 -7.60 23.36 21.21
N GLU A 14 -7.87 23.74 19.97
CA GLU A 14 -8.04 22.82 18.87
C GLU A 14 -6.69 22.40 18.26
N TYR A 15 -6.70 21.36 17.46
CA TYR A 15 -5.52 20.77 16.85
C TYR A 15 -4.49 21.78 16.36
N ALA A 16 -3.28 21.68 16.87
CA ALA A 16 -2.16 22.47 16.41
C ALA A 16 -1.06 21.54 15.87
N LEU A 17 -0.68 21.77 14.65
CA LEU A 17 0.43 21.07 14.02
C LEU A 17 1.36 22.08 13.37
N MET A 18 2.63 22.04 13.76
CA MET A 18 3.69 22.77 13.09
C MET A 18 4.74 21.82 12.56
N ARG A 19 5.05 21.93 11.26
CA ARG A 19 6.10 21.16 10.62
C ARG A 19 7.06 22.10 9.91
N LEU A 20 8.34 21.99 10.21
CA LEU A 20 9.39 22.57 9.38
C LEU A 20 9.90 21.48 8.44
N LEU A 21 9.68 21.68 7.15
CA LEU A 21 10.20 20.79 6.11
C LEU A 21 11.30 21.55 5.36
N TRP A 22 12.44 20.91 5.17
CA TRP A 22 13.53 21.45 4.41
C TRP A 22 14.09 20.40 3.45
N GLN A 23 14.36 20.82 2.26
CA GLN A 23 15.05 20.01 1.25
C GLN A 23 16.30 20.77 0.82
N GLU A 24 17.42 20.09 0.79
CA GLU A 24 18.68 20.66 0.31
C GLU A 24 18.54 21.06 -1.18
N PRO A 25 18.84 22.32 -1.53
CA PRO A 25 18.76 22.76 -2.91
C PRO A 25 19.66 21.92 -3.82
N GLY A 26 19.11 21.48 -4.96
CA GLY A 26 19.83 20.65 -5.94
C GLY A 26 19.88 19.16 -5.61
N LYS A 27 19.34 18.73 -4.46
CA LYS A 27 19.28 17.32 -4.10
C LYS A 27 18.12 16.62 -4.82
N ASN A 28 18.44 15.55 -5.54
CA ASN A 28 17.44 14.68 -6.19
C ASN A 28 17.24 13.40 -5.38
N LEU A 29 16.20 13.38 -4.53
CA LEU A 29 15.92 12.25 -3.65
C LEU A 29 15.64 10.94 -4.41
N LYS A 30 15.11 11.02 -5.63
CA LYS A 30 14.88 9.84 -6.48
C LYS A 30 16.21 9.22 -6.92
N GLU A 31 17.17 10.05 -7.35
CA GLU A 31 18.51 9.59 -7.73
C GLU A 31 19.28 9.03 -6.54
N ASP A 32 19.19 9.68 -5.37
CA ASP A 32 19.80 9.20 -4.13
C ASP A 32 19.25 7.80 -3.76
N ALA A 33 17.94 7.62 -3.85
CA ALA A 33 17.30 6.33 -3.57
C ALA A 33 17.75 5.22 -4.56
N ILE A 34 17.84 5.56 -5.85
CA ILE A 34 18.33 4.62 -6.89
C ILE A 34 19.79 4.26 -6.64
N GLN A 35 20.64 5.22 -6.31
CA GLN A 35 22.04 4.98 -6.01
C GLN A 35 22.23 4.13 -4.75
N LEU A 36 21.43 4.37 -3.70
CA LEU A 36 21.41 3.56 -2.50
C LEU A 36 21.02 2.11 -2.83
N ALA A 37 19.95 1.91 -3.60
CA ALA A 37 19.49 0.61 -4.05
C ALA A 37 20.55 -0.13 -4.88
N GLN A 38 21.25 0.58 -5.76
CA GLN A 38 22.32 0.02 -6.58
C GLN A 38 23.46 -0.56 -5.74
N ASN A 39 23.78 0.05 -4.61
CA ASN A 39 24.84 -0.35 -3.68
C ASN A 39 24.35 -1.32 -2.59
N SER A 40 23.13 -1.79 -2.65
CA SER A 40 22.53 -2.73 -1.69
C SER A 40 22.41 -4.13 -2.30
N ASP A 41 22.42 -5.16 -1.46
CA ASP A 41 22.23 -6.55 -1.85
C ASP A 41 20.73 -6.90 -1.98
N LEU A 42 19.90 -6.25 -1.19
CA LEU A 42 18.44 -6.40 -1.15
C LEU A 42 17.80 -5.02 -0.97
N VAL A 43 16.67 -4.79 -1.61
CA VAL A 43 15.90 -3.54 -1.48
C VAL A 43 14.53 -3.84 -0.87
N ILE A 44 14.17 -3.13 0.19
CA ILE A 44 12.83 -3.15 0.77
C ILE A 44 12.19 -1.79 0.52
N LEU A 45 11.12 -1.77 -0.24
CA LEU A 45 10.37 -0.56 -0.61
C LEU A 45 9.10 -0.47 0.23
N CYS A 46 9.04 0.48 1.15
CA CYS A 46 7.81 0.81 1.89
C CYS A 46 7.06 1.90 1.13
N MET A 47 5.97 1.52 0.48
CA MET A 47 5.18 2.36 -0.41
C MET A 47 3.71 2.30 -0.03
N GLY A 48 2.87 3.06 -0.70
CA GLY A 48 1.44 3.05 -0.49
C GLY A 48 0.87 4.43 -0.23
N LEU A 49 -0.12 4.49 0.61
CA LEU A 49 -0.85 5.70 0.96
C LEU A 49 -0.55 6.12 2.41
N SER A 50 -1.19 7.16 2.85
CA SER A 50 -1.12 7.57 4.25
C SER A 50 -2.43 8.24 4.67
N PRO A 51 -2.77 8.27 5.96
CA PRO A 51 -3.92 9.03 6.45
C PRO A 51 -3.85 10.54 6.17
N LEU A 52 -2.70 11.05 5.71
CA LEU A 52 -2.53 12.44 5.27
C LEU A 52 -2.94 12.65 3.80
N LEU A 53 -3.12 11.57 3.04
CA LEU A 53 -3.64 11.58 1.67
C LEU A 53 -5.10 11.12 1.64
N GLU A 54 -5.41 10.10 2.41
CA GLU A 54 -6.67 9.35 2.43
C GLU A 54 -7.44 9.69 3.72
N GLY A 55 -8.12 10.83 3.74
CA GLY A 55 -8.89 11.28 4.88
C GLY A 55 -10.01 12.23 4.46
N GLU A 56 -11.08 12.26 5.23
CA GLU A 56 -12.31 12.97 4.94
C GLU A 56 -12.11 14.49 4.96
N GLU A 57 -12.68 15.19 3.97
CA GLU A 57 -12.69 16.66 3.82
C GLU A 57 -11.31 17.35 3.94
N MET A 58 -10.26 16.69 3.49
CA MET A 58 -8.90 17.19 3.58
C MET A 58 -8.53 18.10 2.38
N LYS A 59 -7.65 19.06 2.61
CA LYS A 59 -7.07 19.89 1.54
C LYS A 59 -5.90 19.17 0.86
N VAL A 60 -6.20 18.06 0.18
CA VAL A 60 -5.20 17.28 -0.56
C VAL A 60 -5.16 17.75 -2.02
N LYS A 61 -3.96 18.01 -2.54
CA LYS A 61 -3.70 18.37 -3.95
C LYS A 61 -2.76 17.35 -4.58
N VAL A 62 -3.20 16.10 -4.57
CA VAL A 62 -2.48 14.98 -5.18
C VAL A 62 -3.40 14.34 -6.22
N LYS A 63 -2.86 14.03 -7.40
CA LYS A 63 -3.61 13.34 -8.47
C LYS A 63 -4.18 12.02 -7.94
N GLY A 64 -5.44 11.76 -8.21
CA GLY A 64 -6.17 10.57 -7.73
C GLY A 64 -6.85 10.76 -6.38
N PHE A 65 -6.86 11.99 -5.84
CA PHE A 65 -7.54 12.33 -4.60
C PHE A 65 -8.32 13.64 -4.75
N ALA A 66 -9.56 13.63 -4.29
CA ALA A 66 -10.40 14.82 -4.14
C ALA A 66 -10.80 14.97 -2.67
N LYS A 67 -10.38 16.05 -2.02
CA LYS A 67 -10.65 16.32 -0.58
C LYS A 67 -10.27 15.17 0.36
N GLY A 68 -9.31 14.34 -0.02
CA GLY A 68 -8.93 13.13 0.70
C GLY A 68 -9.63 11.86 0.24
N ASP A 69 -10.74 11.96 -0.48
CA ASP A 69 -11.40 10.82 -1.11
C ASP A 69 -10.63 10.33 -2.33
N ARG A 70 -10.66 9.05 -2.58
CA ARG A 70 -9.97 8.46 -3.72
C ARG A 70 -10.80 8.57 -5.00
N GLU A 71 -10.20 9.15 -6.04
CA GLU A 71 -10.72 9.17 -7.41
C GLU A 71 -10.05 8.11 -8.30
N ASP A 72 -8.96 7.53 -7.85
CA ASP A 72 -8.23 6.45 -8.51
C ASP A 72 -7.71 5.46 -7.47
N ILE A 73 -7.64 4.18 -7.82
CA ILE A 73 -7.16 3.11 -6.96
C ILE A 73 -5.70 2.72 -7.22
N GLN A 74 -5.01 3.39 -8.11
CA GLN A 74 -3.60 3.14 -8.39
C GLN A 74 -2.68 3.70 -7.29
N LEU A 75 -1.46 3.18 -7.24
CA LEU A 75 -0.39 3.82 -6.47
C LEU A 75 -0.09 5.21 -7.04
N PRO A 76 0.34 6.17 -6.21
CA PRO A 76 0.83 7.45 -6.71
C PRO A 76 1.93 7.26 -7.78
N GLU A 77 1.81 7.97 -8.90
CA GLU A 77 2.66 7.81 -10.07
C GLU A 77 4.16 7.85 -9.75
N THR A 78 4.55 8.76 -8.86
CA THR A 78 5.95 8.90 -8.42
C THR A 78 6.49 7.65 -7.71
N GLN A 79 5.64 6.91 -7.01
CA GLN A 79 6.02 5.66 -6.35
C GLN A 79 6.21 4.54 -7.38
N THR A 80 5.25 4.38 -8.30
CA THR A 80 5.36 3.41 -9.41
C THR A 80 6.60 3.67 -10.27
N GLU A 81 6.93 4.93 -10.55
CA GLU A 81 8.15 5.28 -11.28
C GLU A 81 9.42 4.88 -10.52
N LEU A 82 9.47 5.11 -9.20
CA LEU A 82 10.61 4.72 -8.37
C LEU A 82 10.75 3.19 -8.30
N ILE A 83 9.64 2.47 -8.09
CA ILE A 83 9.63 1.00 -8.07
C ILE A 83 10.18 0.45 -9.40
N LYS A 84 9.72 0.98 -10.53
CA LYS A 84 10.19 0.58 -11.86
C LYS A 84 11.67 0.89 -12.09
N ALA A 85 12.14 2.03 -11.61
CA ALA A 85 13.55 2.40 -11.71
C ALA A 85 14.45 1.46 -10.90
N ILE A 86 14.03 1.10 -9.68
CA ILE A 86 14.77 0.17 -8.82
C ILE A 86 14.72 -1.26 -9.38
N HIS A 87 13.58 -1.71 -9.88
CA HIS A 87 13.45 -3.03 -10.51
C HIS A 87 14.45 -3.22 -11.66
N LYS A 88 14.71 -2.18 -12.47
CA LYS A 88 15.69 -2.20 -13.56
C LYS A 88 17.14 -2.46 -13.11
N LEU A 89 17.45 -2.26 -11.83
CA LEU A 89 18.77 -2.58 -11.27
C LEU A 89 19.00 -4.08 -11.13
N GLY A 90 17.95 -4.91 -11.25
CA GLY A 90 18.04 -6.37 -11.10
C GLY A 90 18.32 -6.83 -9.68
N LYS A 91 18.11 -5.98 -8.68
CA LYS A 91 18.30 -6.34 -7.27
C LYS A 91 17.07 -7.08 -6.72
N PRO A 92 17.26 -8.07 -5.83
CA PRO A 92 16.15 -8.63 -5.07
C PRO A 92 15.37 -7.51 -4.40
N THR A 93 14.07 -7.48 -4.62
CA THR A 93 13.22 -6.38 -4.11
C THR A 93 11.98 -6.94 -3.45
N VAL A 94 11.67 -6.42 -2.27
CA VAL A 94 10.41 -6.65 -1.56
C VAL A 94 9.64 -5.35 -1.52
N LEU A 95 8.37 -5.39 -1.85
CA LEU A 95 7.44 -4.27 -1.74
C LEU A 95 6.55 -4.45 -0.51
N VAL A 96 6.57 -3.49 0.39
CA VAL A 96 5.68 -3.42 1.56
C VAL A 96 4.68 -2.31 1.29
N LEU A 97 3.41 -2.67 1.15
CA LEU A 97 2.32 -1.73 0.88
C LEU A 97 1.64 -1.32 2.19
N LEU A 98 1.51 -0.01 2.39
CA LEU A 98 0.83 0.62 3.52
C LEU A 98 -0.34 1.43 2.97
N ASN A 99 -1.56 0.97 3.18
CA ASN A 99 -2.78 1.59 2.66
C ASN A 99 -4.00 1.17 3.49
N GLY A 100 -5.07 1.94 3.41
CA GLY A 100 -6.33 1.65 4.12
C GLY A 100 -7.40 1.04 3.21
N SER A 101 -7.21 1.08 1.88
CA SER A 101 -8.15 0.62 0.86
C SER A 101 -7.43 -0.18 -0.23
N ALA A 102 -8.17 -0.91 -1.06
CA ALA A 102 -7.59 -1.69 -2.15
C ALA A 102 -6.78 -0.82 -3.13
N LEU A 103 -5.67 -1.34 -3.59
CA LEU A 103 -4.79 -0.74 -4.59
C LEU A 103 -4.78 -1.56 -5.88
N ALA A 104 -4.72 -0.89 -7.03
CA ALA A 104 -4.42 -1.50 -8.32
C ALA A 104 -2.92 -1.33 -8.60
N PHE A 105 -2.14 -2.37 -8.41
CA PHE A 105 -0.69 -2.40 -8.63
C PHE A 105 -0.30 -3.56 -9.57
N ASN A 106 -0.95 -3.61 -10.72
CA ASN A 106 -0.82 -4.74 -11.65
C ASN A 106 0.62 -4.98 -12.10
N TRP A 107 1.33 -3.92 -12.48
CA TRP A 107 2.70 -4.05 -12.91
C TRP A 107 3.60 -4.59 -11.80
N GLU A 108 3.44 -4.06 -10.58
CA GLU A 108 4.20 -4.49 -9.40
C GLU A 108 3.89 -5.97 -9.07
N ALA A 109 2.62 -6.38 -9.18
CA ALA A 109 2.20 -7.76 -8.94
C ALA A 109 2.84 -8.77 -9.92
N GLU A 110 3.16 -8.33 -11.14
CA GLU A 110 3.79 -9.16 -12.17
C GLU A 110 5.32 -9.14 -12.08
N ASN A 111 5.92 -8.07 -11.59
CA ASN A 111 7.36 -7.82 -11.71
C ASN A 111 8.12 -7.85 -10.37
N ILE A 112 7.45 -7.63 -9.24
CA ILE A 112 8.09 -7.65 -7.93
C ILE A 112 7.89 -9.04 -7.28
N PRO A 113 8.98 -9.74 -6.93
CA PRO A 113 8.91 -11.15 -6.52
C PRO A 113 8.25 -11.37 -5.15
N ALA A 114 8.23 -10.35 -4.29
CA ALA A 114 7.61 -10.44 -2.96
C ALA A 114 6.90 -9.14 -2.62
N ILE A 115 5.61 -9.25 -2.23
CA ILE A 115 4.77 -8.12 -1.85
C ILE A 115 4.11 -8.44 -0.52
N ILE A 116 4.20 -7.53 0.44
CA ILE A 116 3.54 -7.61 1.74
C ILE A 116 2.49 -6.50 1.80
N GLU A 117 1.23 -6.88 1.99
CA GLU A 117 0.15 -5.95 2.31
C GLU A 117 0.10 -5.75 3.83
N ALA A 118 0.61 -4.62 4.29
CA ALA A 118 0.76 -4.31 5.70
C ALA A 118 -0.38 -3.44 6.25
N TRP A 119 -1.26 -2.92 5.40
CA TRP A 119 -2.33 -1.99 5.75
C TRP A 119 -1.77 -0.72 6.46
N TYR A 120 -2.56 -0.09 7.31
CA TYR A 120 -2.09 0.92 8.27
C TYR A 120 -1.80 0.25 9.60
N PRO A 121 -0.56 -0.17 9.86
CA PRO A 121 -0.23 -0.94 11.04
C PRO A 121 -0.23 -0.05 12.29
N GLY A 122 -0.46 -0.66 13.45
CA GLY A 122 -0.37 0.03 14.73
C GLY A 122 1.08 0.25 15.21
N GLN A 123 1.22 0.45 16.51
CA GLN A 123 2.50 0.79 17.17
C GLN A 123 3.63 -0.23 16.87
N ALA A 124 3.31 -1.52 16.81
CA ALA A 124 4.28 -2.59 16.56
C ALA A 124 4.42 -2.96 15.06
N GLY A 125 3.93 -2.11 14.14
CA GLY A 125 3.89 -2.40 12.70
C GLY A 125 5.25 -2.71 12.10
N GLY A 126 6.28 -1.95 12.45
CA GLY A 126 7.64 -2.20 11.99
C GLY A 126 8.17 -3.57 12.43
N THR A 127 7.93 -3.96 13.69
CA THR A 127 8.30 -5.29 14.21
C THR A 127 7.55 -6.38 13.46
N ALA A 128 6.23 -6.25 13.29
CA ALA A 128 5.42 -7.26 12.59
C ALA A 128 5.87 -7.48 11.13
N VAL A 129 6.22 -6.40 10.41
CA VAL A 129 6.75 -6.50 9.05
C VAL A 129 8.14 -7.16 9.06
N ALA A 130 9.01 -6.80 10.00
CA ALA A 130 10.33 -7.40 10.14
C ALA A 130 10.24 -8.90 10.45
N ASP A 131 9.39 -9.32 11.39
CA ASP A 131 9.19 -10.72 11.75
C ASP A 131 8.75 -11.57 10.54
N VAL A 132 7.91 -11.01 9.67
CA VAL A 132 7.55 -11.67 8.41
C VAL A 132 8.73 -11.72 7.45
N LEU A 133 9.45 -10.61 7.26
CA LEU A 133 10.57 -10.53 6.32
C LEU A 133 11.71 -11.48 6.68
N PHE A 134 12.02 -11.61 7.96
CA PHE A 134 13.10 -12.46 8.47
C PHE A 134 12.65 -13.89 8.79
N GLY A 135 11.35 -14.19 8.68
CA GLY A 135 10.81 -15.53 8.88
C GLY A 135 10.52 -15.91 10.33
N ASP A 136 10.59 -14.97 11.26
CA ASP A 136 10.25 -15.17 12.67
C ASP A 136 8.74 -15.38 12.85
N TYR A 137 7.93 -14.88 11.90
CA TYR A 137 6.50 -15.10 11.82
C TYR A 137 6.09 -15.60 10.43
N ASN A 138 5.38 -16.72 10.38
CA ASN A 138 4.79 -17.23 9.13
C ASN A 138 3.52 -16.44 8.79
N PRO A 139 3.46 -15.71 7.67
CA PRO A 139 2.30 -14.90 7.33
C PRO A 139 1.04 -15.76 7.17
N ALA A 140 0.01 -15.42 7.92
CA ALA A 140 -1.26 -16.12 7.95
C ALA A 140 -2.45 -15.24 7.50
N GLY A 141 -2.22 -13.95 7.30
CA GLY A 141 -3.22 -12.99 6.86
C GLY A 141 -3.78 -13.34 5.47
N ARG A 142 -5.05 -13.00 5.27
CA ARG A 142 -5.74 -13.12 3.98
C ARG A 142 -6.46 -11.81 3.70
N LEU A 143 -6.52 -11.41 2.44
CA LEU A 143 -7.16 -10.15 2.04
C LEU A 143 -8.62 -10.13 2.47
N PRO A 144 -9.06 -9.14 3.26
CA PRO A 144 -10.44 -9.01 3.71
C PRO A 144 -11.36 -8.33 2.70
N ILE A 145 -10.82 -7.93 1.55
CA ILE A 145 -11.54 -7.27 0.46
C ILE A 145 -11.01 -7.75 -0.89
N THR A 146 -11.74 -7.44 -1.95
CA THR A 146 -11.31 -7.68 -3.35
C THR A 146 -10.40 -6.55 -3.80
N PHE A 147 -9.24 -6.87 -4.37
CA PHE A 147 -8.37 -5.92 -5.04
C PHE A 147 -8.66 -5.94 -6.54
N TYR A 148 -9.09 -4.82 -7.07
CA TYR A 148 -9.42 -4.67 -8.49
C TYR A 148 -8.17 -4.35 -9.32
N LYS A 149 -8.21 -4.67 -10.62
CA LYS A 149 -7.14 -4.31 -11.55
C LYS A 149 -7.21 -2.84 -11.98
N SER A 150 -8.40 -2.27 -11.97
CA SER A 150 -8.63 -0.88 -12.36
C SER A 150 -10.01 -0.40 -11.93
N MET A 151 -10.22 0.91 -12.03
CA MET A 151 -11.53 1.55 -11.81
C MET A 151 -12.62 1.02 -12.77
N GLN A 152 -12.24 0.56 -13.95
CA GLN A 152 -13.19 0.02 -14.94
C GLN A 152 -13.87 -1.27 -14.48
N GLN A 153 -13.30 -1.97 -13.50
CA GLN A 153 -13.93 -3.14 -12.89
C GLN A 153 -14.97 -2.78 -11.83
N LEU A 154 -15.08 -1.50 -11.46
CA LEU A 154 -16.09 -1.04 -10.52
C LEU A 154 -17.37 -0.65 -11.28
N PRO A 155 -18.55 -1.04 -10.80
CA PRO A 155 -19.80 -0.49 -11.28
C PRO A 155 -19.89 1.02 -11.06
N ASP A 156 -20.84 1.67 -11.74
CA ASP A 156 -21.14 3.08 -11.53
C ASP A 156 -21.33 3.39 -10.05
N TYR A 157 -20.89 4.55 -9.63
CA TYR A 157 -20.98 4.98 -8.23
C TYR A 157 -22.41 5.04 -7.73
N GLU A 158 -23.37 5.40 -8.59
CA GLU A 158 -24.80 5.48 -8.27
C GLU A 158 -25.51 4.11 -8.33
N ASP A 159 -24.86 3.06 -8.85
CA ASP A 159 -25.41 1.70 -8.84
C ASP A 159 -25.16 1.02 -7.49
N TYR A 160 -26.18 0.97 -6.65
CA TYR A 160 -26.14 0.30 -5.35
C TYR A 160 -26.43 -1.21 -5.40
N SER A 161 -26.60 -1.79 -6.59
CA SER A 161 -26.78 -3.24 -6.72
C SER A 161 -25.46 -3.98 -6.42
N MET A 162 -25.56 -5.23 -6.03
CA MET A 162 -24.39 -6.09 -5.82
C MET A 162 -23.88 -6.72 -7.13
N LYS A 163 -24.60 -6.56 -8.23
CA LYS A 163 -24.23 -7.13 -9.52
C LYS A 163 -22.88 -6.58 -9.98
N GLY A 164 -21.98 -7.47 -10.36
CA GLY A 164 -20.64 -7.11 -10.81
C GLY A 164 -19.67 -6.65 -9.72
N ARG A 165 -20.10 -6.58 -8.44
CA ARG A 165 -19.24 -6.15 -7.33
C ARG A 165 -18.54 -7.33 -6.68
N THR A 166 -17.32 -7.09 -6.23
CA THR A 166 -16.45 -8.00 -5.48
C THR A 166 -16.21 -9.34 -6.20
N TYR A 167 -15.26 -10.13 -5.71
CA TYR A 167 -14.95 -11.46 -6.24
C TYR A 167 -16.17 -12.37 -6.39
N ARG A 168 -17.23 -12.14 -5.61
CA ARG A 168 -18.41 -13.01 -5.55
C ARG A 168 -19.35 -12.81 -6.75
N PHE A 169 -19.45 -11.62 -7.27
CA PHE A 169 -20.40 -11.25 -8.32
C PHE A 169 -19.76 -10.73 -9.60
N MET A 170 -18.44 -10.55 -9.59
CA MET A 170 -17.67 -10.17 -10.78
C MET A 170 -17.64 -11.32 -11.77
N THR A 171 -17.69 -10.99 -13.05
CA THR A 171 -17.43 -11.93 -14.16
C THR A 171 -15.95 -11.92 -14.57
N GLU A 172 -15.27 -10.83 -14.31
CA GLU A 172 -13.84 -10.65 -14.59
C GLU A 172 -12.99 -11.07 -13.40
N THR A 173 -11.77 -11.53 -13.67
CA THR A 173 -10.80 -11.86 -12.63
C THR A 173 -10.24 -10.58 -12.01
N PRO A 174 -10.39 -10.35 -10.70
CA PRO A 174 -9.77 -9.22 -10.01
C PRO A 174 -8.23 -9.37 -9.98
N LEU A 175 -7.54 -8.34 -9.49
CA LEU A 175 -6.10 -8.45 -9.21
C LEU A 175 -5.86 -9.52 -8.14
N TYR A 176 -6.52 -9.40 -7.01
CA TYR A 176 -6.56 -10.43 -5.96
C TYR A 176 -7.99 -10.56 -5.40
N PRO A 177 -8.52 -11.78 -5.27
CA PRO A 177 -9.84 -11.99 -4.67
C PRO A 177 -9.78 -11.86 -3.15
N PHE A 178 -10.93 -11.64 -2.53
CA PHE A 178 -11.11 -11.82 -1.09
C PHE A 178 -10.55 -13.18 -0.64
N GLY A 179 -9.86 -13.20 0.49
CA GLY A 179 -9.29 -14.41 1.05
C GLY A 179 -7.95 -14.83 0.42
N TYR A 180 -7.45 -14.07 -0.57
CA TYR A 180 -6.13 -14.34 -1.12
C TYR A 180 -5.02 -14.04 -0.11
N GLY A 181 -3.97 -14.86 -0.13
CA GLY A 181 -2.74 -14.66 0.63
C GLY A 181 -1.88 -15.91 0.59
N LEU A 182 -0.58 -15.72 0.80
CA LEU A 182 0.41 -16.76 0.81
C LEU A 182 0.95 -16.96 2.22
N SER A 183 1.51 -18.13 2.47
CA SER A 183 2.24 -18.49 3.70
C SER A 183 3.55 -19.15 3.31
N TYR A 184 4.52 -19.18 4.22
CA TYR A 184 5.77 -19.93 4.00
C TYR A 184 5.54 -21.44 4.04
N THR A 185 4.42 -21.87 4.65
CA THR A 185 4.00 -23.26 4.72
C THR A 185 2.85 -23.54 3.76
N ARG A 186 2.67 -24.81 3.41
CA ARG A 186 1.54 -25.30 2.60
C ARG A 186 0.52 -25.97 3.48
N PHE A 187 -0.76 -25.76 3.15
CA PHE A 187 -1.89 -26.39 3.84
C PHE A 187 -2.57 -27.36 2.88
N SER A 188 -2.83 -28.57 3.36
CA SER A 188 -3.64 -29.57 2.65
C SER A 188 -4.93 -29.80 3.40
N TYR A 189 -6.05 -29.67 2.72
CA TYR A 189 -7.37 -29.89 3.28
C TYR A 189 -7.88 -31.27 2.87
N GLY A 190 -8.24 -32.11 3.87
CA GLY A 190 -8.89 -33.39 3.64
C GLY A 190 -10.38 -33.22 3.31
N LYS A 191 -11.03 -34.33 3.00
CA LYS A 191 -12.49 -34.34 2.79
C LYS A 191 -13.21 -34.01 4.11
N ALA A 192 -14.13 -33.05 4.05
CA ALA A 192 -14.96 -32.72 5.19
C ALA A 192 -15.90 -33.88 5.51
N THR A 193 -15.97 -34.25 6.80
CA THR A 193 -16.91 -35.28 7.31
C THR A 193 -17.77 -34.68 8.40
N LEU A 194 -19.04 -35.06 8.43
CA LEU A 194 -19.98 -34.66 9.48
C LEU A 194 -20.08 -35.78 10.49
N ASN A 195 -20.03 -35.46 11.78
CA ASN A 195 -20.22 -36.45 12.86
C ASN A 195 -21.68 -36.87 13.06
N GLN A 196 -22.61 -36.08 12.53
CA GLN A 196 -24.02 -36.36 12.57
C GLN A 196 -24.66 -35.99 11.23
N SER A 197 -25.43 -36.90 10.66
CA SER A 197 -26.38 -36.60 9.58
C SER A 197 -27.69 -36.19 10.22
N LYS A 198 -28.18 -35.00 9.90
CA LYS A 198 -29.57 -34.67 10.15
C LYS A 198 -30.43 -35.19 9.01
#